data_35616cebb40a469871ea5174895d1791
#
_entry.id   35616cebb40a469871ea5174895d1791
#
_cell.length_a   1.000
_cell.length_b   1.000
_cell.length_c   1.000
_cell.angle_alpha   90.00
_cell.angle_beta   90.00
_cell.angle_gamma   90.00
#
_symmetry.space_group_name_H-M   'P 1'
#
loop_
_entity.id
_entity.type
_entity.pdbx_description
1 polymer ?
#
loop_
_entity_poly.entity_id
_entity_poly.type
_entity_poly.pdbx_seq_one_letter_code
_entity_poly.pdbx_strand_id
1 'polypeptide(L)'
;HGNTAALTLSNGEGCSHMVSGAGFMLNNMLGEEDINPLGFNEWPQNVRLCSMMAPTIMEHGDGKVTVLGSGGSNRIRTALLQVILNLIDHGLELQEAIEAPRIHYENSMLNSECLADSMIIGALQNDFEGALDWKNKNMFFGGVHAVSILQNDGCSAEYQAVGDLRRDGAICYC
;
A
#
# COMPACT_ATOMS: atom_id res chain seq x y z
N HIS A 1 7.17 -24.39 -10.15
CA HIS A 1 6.72 -24.07 -11.52
C HIS A 1 6.86 -22.58 -11.87
N GLY A 2 7.46 -21.75 -10.99
CA GLY A 2 7.73 -20.35 -11.26
C GLY A 2 6.50 -19.43 -11.30
N ASN A 3 5.34 -19.89 -10.86
CA ASN A 3 4.12 -19.07 -10.84
C ASN A 3 4.21 -18.03 -9.72
N THR A 4 3.83 -16.81 -10.06
CA THR A 4 3.78 -15.68 -9.11
C THR A 4 2.37 -15.10 -9.10
N ALA A 5 1.87 -14.76 -7.93
CA ALA A 5 0.54 -14.17 -7.78
C ALA A 5 0.53 -13.05 -6.74
N ALA A 6 -0.19 -11.98 -7.04
CA ALA A 6 -0.51 -10.90 -6.11
C ALA A 6 -2.03 -10.84 -5.93
N LEU A 7 -2.48 -10.80 -4.68
CA LEU A 7 -3.90 -10.70 -4.35
C LEU A 7 -4.12 -9.63 -3.29
N THR A 8 -5.03 -8.72 -3.57
CA THR A 8 -5.52 -7.74 -2.60
C THR A 8 -7.03 -7.86 -2.49
N LEU A 9 -7.53 -7.94 -1.27
CA LEU A 9 -8.96 -8.01 -0.96
C LEU A 9 -9.36 -6.83 -0.08
N SER A 10 -10.59 -6.34 -0.27
CA SER A 10 -11.13 -5.26 0.54
C SER A 10 -12.65 -5.37 0.68
N ASN A 11 -13.15 -5.01 1.86
CA ASN A 11 -14.56 -4.72 2.11
C ASN A 11 -14.86 -3.21 2.07
N GLY A 12 -13.90 -2.42 1.58
CA GLY A 12 -13.91 -1.01 1.90
C GLY A 12 -13.65 -0.82 3.40
N GLU A 13 -14.48 -0.05 4.07
CA GLU A 13 -14.50 0.06 5.53
C GLU A 13 -15.47 -0.93 6.20
N GLY A 14 -16.22 -1.67 5.35
CA GLY A 14 -17.28 -2.56 5.80
C GLY A 14 -18.57 -1.84 6.17
N CYS A 15 -19.71 -2.48 5.95
CA CYS A 15 -21.04 -1.87 6.18
C CYS A 15 -21.60 -2.12 7.59
N SER A 16 -20.80 -2.66 8.50
CA SER A 16 -21.19 -3.04 9.87
C SER A 16 -22.29 -4.11 9.95
N HIS A 17 -22.66 -4.73 8.84
CA HIS A 17 -23.67 -5.79 8.80
C HIS A 17 -23.03 -7.16 8.52
N MET A 18 -23.18 -8.07 9.47
CA MET A 18 -22.77 -9.47 9.31
C MET A 18 -23.91 -10.28 8.71
N VAL A 19 -23.63 -10.98 7.63
CA VAL A 19 -24.62 -11.89 7.03
C VAL A 19 -24.85 -13.08 7.95
N SER A 20 -26.10 -13.23 8.40
CA SER A 20 -26.46 -14.31 9.31
C SER A 20 -26.18 -15.70 8.71
N GLY A 21 -25.48 -16.53 9.45
CA GLY A 21 -25.10 -17.88 9.05
C GLY A 21 -23.93 -17.98 8.05
N ALA A 22 -23.44 -16.86 7.51
CA ALA A 22 -22.35 -16.84 6.55
C ALA A 22 -20.99 -16.44 7.15
N GLY A 23 -21.00 -15.72 8.28
CA GLY A 23 -19.79 -15.35 9.01
C GLY A 23 -18.91 -14.27 8.33
N PHE A 24 -19.46 -13.54 7.35
CA PHE A 24 -18.75 -12.43 6.72
C PHE A 24 -19.56 -11.12 6.78
N MET A 25 -18.84 -10.00 6.75
CA MET A 25 -19.41 -8.66 6.67
C MET A 25 -19.58 -8.24 5.20
N LEU A 26 -20.67 -7.59 4.85
CA LEU A 26 -20.83 -6.97 3.54
C LEU A 26 -19.88 -5.77 3.39
N ASN A 27 -19.48 -5.49 2.15
CA ASN A 27 -18.69 -4.32 1.84
C ASN A 27 -19.55 -3.05 1.82
N ASN A 28 -18.88 -1.89 1.88
CA ASN A 28 -19.50 -0.58 1.74
C ASN A 28 -18.97 0.20 0.50
N MET A 29 -18.40 -0.48 -0.47
CA MET A 29 -17.71 0.15 -1.62
C MET A 29 -18.56 1.19 -2.35
N LEU A 30 -19.87 1.01 -2.46
CA LEU A 30 -20.77 2.01 -3.07
C LEU A 30 -20.99 3.25 -2.19
N GLY A 31 -20.60 3.21 -0.94
CA GLY A 31 -20.65 4.32 0.03
C GLY A 31 -19.28 4.96 0.30
N GLU A 32 -18.23 4.55 -0.40
CA GLU A 32 -16.91 5.18 -0.28
C GLU A 32 -16.77 6.33 -1.26
N GLU A 33 -16.52 7.54 -0.75
CA GLU A 33 -16.39 8.76 -1.56
C GLU A 33 -15.25 8.63 -2.59
N ASP A 34 -14.13 8.08 -2.19
CA ASP A 34 -12.90 7.97 -2.98
C ASP A 34 -13.06 7.20 -4.29
N ILE A 35 -14.02 6.28 -4.37
CA ILE A 35 -14.26 5.44 -5.55
C ILE A 35 -15.58 5.73 -6.23
N ASN A 36 -16.36 6.67 -5.74
CA ASN A 36 -17.65 7.09 -6.29
C ASN A 36 -17.60 8.56 -6.75
N PRO A 37 -16.83 8.90 -7.80
CA PRO A 37 -16.62 10.29 -8.22
C PRO A 37 -17.89 10.99 -8.72
N LEU A 38 -18.96 10.24 -9.04
CA LEU A 38 -20.25 10.77 -9.44
C LEU A 38 -21.20 10.99 -8.25
N GLY A 39 -20.79 10.58 -7.06
CA GLY A 39 -21.62 10.60 -5.85
C GLY A 39 -22.12 9.21 -5.47
N PHE A 40 -22.69 9.14 -4.27
CA PHE A 40 -23.22 7.89 -3.73
C PHE A 40 -24.47 7.43 -4.48
N ASN A 41 -24.55 6.13 -4.74
CA ASN A 41 -25.64 5.46 -5.46
C ASN A 41 -25.81 5.84 -6.95
N GLU A 42 -24.83 6.54 -7.54
CA GLU A 42 -24.84 6.95 -8.95
C GLU A 42 -24.09 5.96 -9.85
N TRP A 43 -23.67 4.81 -9.32
CA TRP A 43 -22.93 3.81 -10.09
C TRP A 43 -23.84 3.13 -11.14
N PRO A 44 -23.42 3.05 -12.42
CA PRO A 44 -24.22 2.40 -13.45
C PRO A 44 -24.44 0.91 -13.16
N GLN A 45 -25.61 0.40 -13.54
CA GLN A 45 -25.93 -1.03 -13.42
C GLN A 45 -25.05 -1.87 -14.35
N ASN A 46 -24.69 -3.08 -13.91
CA ASN A 46 -23.90 -4.06 -14.68
C ASN A 46 -22.49 -3.58 -15.09
N VAL A 47 -21.95 -2.61 -14.38
CA VAL A 47 -20.57 -2.13 -14.56
C VAL A 47 -19.73 -2.55 -13.37
N ARG A 48 -18.47 -2.94 -13.62
CA ARG A 48 -17.53 -3.23 -12.56
C ARG A 48 -17.25 -1.98 -11.73
N LEU A 49 -17.28 -2.14 -10.42
CA LEU A 49 -16.83 -1.11 -9.50
C LEU A 49 -15.30 -0.97 -9.60
N CYS A 50 -14.82 0.25 -9.72
CA CYS A 50 -13.39 0.55 -9.61
C CYS A 50 -12.94 0.45 -8.16
N SER A 51 -11.65 0.20 -7.95
CA SER A 51 -11.03 0.27 -6.64
C SER A 51 -9.61 0.82 -6.76
N MET A 52 -9.05 1.28 -5.65
CA MET A 52 -7.66 1.72 -5.58
C MET A 52 -6.69 0.59 -5.29
N MET A 53 -7.20 -0.63 -5.08
CA MET A 53 -6.37 -1.81 -4.89
C MET A 53 -5.47 -2.03 -6.11
N ALA A 54 -4.18 -2.15 -5.86
CA ALA A 54 -3.16 -2.28 -6.89
C ALA A 54 -2.20 -3.43 -6.56
N PRO A 55 -2.66 -4.70 -6.60
CA PRO A 55 -1.75 -5.83 -6.49
C PRO A 55 -0.71 -5.73 -7.61
N THR A 56 0.56 -5.77 -7.24
CA THR A 56 1.66 -5.46 -8.14
C THR A 56 2.65 -6.62 -8.21
N ILE A 57 3.10 -6.95 -9.41
CA ILE A 57 4.24 -7.84 -9.66
C ILE A 57 5.27 -7.02 -10.42
N MET A 58 6.50 -7.03 -9.92
CA MET A 58 7.63 -6.30 -10.49
C MET A 58 8.73 -7.30 -10.84
N GLU A 59 9.12 -7.32 -12.11
CA GLU A 59 10.23 -8.13 -12.61
C GLU A 59 11.46 -7.22 -12.76
N HIS A 60 12.56 -7.60 -12.12
CA HIS A 60 13.82 -6.89 -12.20
C HIS A 60 14.70 -7.47 -13.30
N GLY A 61 15.63 -6.64 -13.83
CA GLY A 61 16.50 -7.04 -14.91
C GLY A 61 17.50 -8.17 -14.58
N ASP A 62 17.71 -8.44 -13.30
CA ASP A 62 18.54 -9.54 -12.77
C ASP A 62 17.77 -10.85 -12.56
N GLY A 63 16.47 -10.88 -12.91
CA GLY A 63 15.60 -12.04 -12.72
C GLY A 63 14.93 -12.12 -11.35
N LYS A 64 15.17 -11.15 -10.47
CA LYS A 64 14.43 -11.00 -9.21
C LYS A 64 12.98 -10.63 -9.51
N VAL A 65 12.03 -11.24 -8.82
CA VAL A 65 10.61 -10.89 -8.89
C VAL A 65 10.16 -10.41 -7.52
N THR A 66 9.54 -9.23 -7.48
CA THR A 66 8.96 -8.68 -6.25
C THR A 66 7.45 -8.56 -6.41
N VAL A 67 6.71 -9.08 -5.45
CA VAL A 67 5.25 -9.01 -5.38
C VAL A 67 4.88 -8.16 -4.19
N LEU A 68 4.04 -7.14 -4.41
CA LEU A 68 3.64 -6.22 -3.37
C LEU A 68 2.19 -5.78 -3.49
N GLY A 69 1.63 -5.39 -2.36
CA GLY A 69 0.28 -4.86 -2.25
C GLY A 69 0.12 -4.04 -0.98
N SER A 70 -0.89 -3.19 -0.95
CA SER A 70 -1.14 -2.28 0.17
C SER A 70 -2.63 -2.12 0.44
N GLY A 71 -2.98 -1.79 1.68
CA GLY A 71 -4.26 -1.23 2.07
C GLY A 71 -4.12 0.25 2.45
N GLY A 72 -5.22 1.03 2.45
CA GLY A 72 -5.19 2.42 2.91
C GLY A 72 -5.86 3.43 1.99
N SER A 73 -6.88 3.03 1.24
CA SER A 73 -7.66 3.91 0.36
C SER A 73 -6.78 4.71 -0.60
N ASN A 74 -6.90 6.03 -0.70
CA ASN A 74 -6.12 6.90 -1.57
C ASN A 74 -4.60 6.80 -1.33
N ARG A 75 -4.18 6.42 -0.10
CA ARG A 75 -2.76 6.27 0.26
C ARG A 75 -2.11 5.02 -0.32
N ILE A 76 -2.90 4.04 -0.84
CA ILE A 76 -2.36 2.85 -1.52
C ILE A 76 -1.40 3.26 -2.64
N ARG A 77 -1.79 4.21 -3.48
CA ARG A 77 -0.99 4.68 -4.62
C ARG A 77 0.36 5.26 -4.20
N THR A 78 0.33 6.17 -3.24
CA THR A 78 1.56 6.84 -2.76
C THR A 78 2.45 5.90 -1.95
N ALA A 79 1.87 4.98 -1.19
CA ALA A 79 2.62 3.98 -0.44
C ALA A 79 3.37 3.02 -1.39
N LEU A 80 2.66 2.46 -2.39
CA LEU A 80 3.29 1.58 -3.38
C LEU A 80 4.35 2.31 -4.22
N LEU A 81 4.04 3.52 -4.70
CA LEU A 81 4.98 4.32 -5.48
C LEU A 81 6.29 4.55 -4.71
N GLN A 82 6.22 5.00 -3.45
CA GLN A 82 7.41 5.29 -2.66
C GLN A 82 8.23 4.02 -2.38
N VAL A 83 7.59 2.88 -2.08
CA VAL A 83 8.31 1.62 -1.90
C VAL A 83 8.97 1.18 -3.20
N ILE A 84 8.31 1.30 -4.34
CA ILE A 84 8.89 0.97 -5.65
C ILE A 84 10.09 1.87 -5.98
N LEU A 85 9.98 3.19 -5.75
CA LEU A 85 11.10 4.13 -5.94
C LEU A 85 12.28 3.79 -5.02
N ASN A 86 12.00 3.46 -3.76
CA ASN A 86 13.03 3.03 -2.81
C ASN A 86 13.78 1.79 -3.29
N LEU A 87 13.06 0.83 -3.85
CA LEU A 87 13.68 -0.40 -4.39
C LEU A 87 14.47 -0.16 -5.67
N ILE A 88 13.91 0.63 -6.61
CA ILE A 88 14.50 0.77 -7.96
C ILE A 88 15.51 1.90 -8.02
N ASP A 89 15.13 3.11 -7.58
CA ASP A 89 15.94 4.31 -7.78
C ASP A 89 16.93 4.52 -6.65
N HIS A 90 16.55 4.15 -5.42
CA HIS A 90 17.42 4.29 -4.25
C HIS A 90 18.18 3.01 -3.89
N GLY A 91 17.81 1.86 -4.49
CA GLY A 91 18.50 0.59 -4.29
C GLY A 91 18.43 0.06 -2.86
N LEU A 92 17.38 0.41 -2.12
CA LEU A 92 17.20 -0.07 -0.75
C LEU A 92 16.81 -1.55 -0.73
N GLU A 93 17.22 -2.24 0.32
CA GLU A 93 16.75 -3.60 0.59
C GLU A 93 15.24 -3.60 0.89
N LEU A 94 14.58 -4.76 0.67
CA LEU A 94 13.12 -4.87 0.74
C LEU A 94 12.54 -4.36 2.06
N GLN A 95 13.18 -4.72 3.18
CA GLN A 95 12.76 -4.29 4.50
C GLN A 95 12.92 -2.78 4.68
N GLU A 96 14.08 -2.24 4.32
CA GLU A 96 14.37 -0.80 4.41
C GLU A 96 13.42 0.03 3.54
N ALA A 97 13.13 -0.45 2.32
CA ALA A 97 12.22 0.21 1.39
C ALA A 97 10.79 0.30 1.95
N ILE A 98 10.31 -0.76 2.61
CA ILE A 98 8.97 -0.80 3.21
C ILE A 98 8.91 0.01 4.51
N GLU A 99 9.96 -0.03 5.31
CA GLU A 99 10.02 0.65 6.59
C GLU A 99 10.35 2.15 6.50
N ALA A 100 10.84 2.61 5.35
CA ALA A 100 11.16 4.02 5.13
C ALA A 100 9.97 4.93 5.46
N PRO A 101 10.22 6.14 5.97
CA PRO A 101 9.20 7.16 6.17
C PRO A 101 8.44 7.45 4.88
N ARG A 102 7.14 7.75 5.00
CA ARG A 102 6.27 8.03 3.87
C ARG A 102 5.71 9.44 3.92
N ILE A 103 5.37 9.93 2.74
CA ILE A 103 4.62 11.17 2.58
C ILE A 103 3.33 10.90 1.80
N HIS A 104 2.31 11.72 2.05
CA HIS A 104 1.06 11.71 1.29
C HIS A 104 0.50 13.12 1.20
N TYR A 105 0.23 13.56 -0.03
CA TYR A 105 -0.40 14.85 -0.27
C TYR A 105 -1.79 14.64 -0.86
N GLU A 106 -2.79 15.20 -0.22
CA GLU A 106 -4.19 15.17 -0.65
C GLU A 106 -4.95 16.33 -0.02
N ASN A 107 -5.91 16.90 -0.75
CA ASN A 107 -6.79 17.99 -0.28
C ASN A 107 -6.02 19.16 0.34
N SER A 108 -4.95 19.63 -0.32
CA SER A 108 -4.06 20.71 0.14
C SER A 108 -3.33 20.42 1.46
N MET A 109 -3.35 19.19 1.95
CA MET A 109 -2.66 18.76 3.15
C MET A 109 -1.53 17.80 2.82
N LEU A 110 -0.30 18.15 3.18
CA LEU A 110 0.84 17.25 3.17
C LEU A 110 0.96 16.54 4.50
N ASN A 111 0.89 15.24 4.49
CA ASN A 111 1.20 14.40 5.63
C ASN A 111 2.58 13.77 5.41
N SER A 112 3.45 13.86 6.40
CA SER A 112 4.75 13.19 6.43
C SER A 112 4.88 12.32 7.67
N GLU A 113 5.72 11.31 7.61
CA GLU A 113 5.88 10.34 8.67
C GLU A 113 7.32 10.31 9.16
N CYS A 114 7.51 10.57 10.47
CA CYS A 114 8.81 10.41 11.15
C CYS A 114 9.97 11.17 10.48
N LEU A 115 9.74 12.34 9.90
CA LEU A 115 10.83 13.17 9.38
C LEU A 115 11.69 13.65 10.55
N ALA A 116 12.95 13.23 10.57
CA ALA A 116 13.88 13.59 11.63
C ALA A 116 14.45 15.02 11.50
N ASP A 117 14.43 15.55 10.28
CA ASP A 117 15.06 16.85 9.97
C ASP A 117 14.04 17.99 10.07
N SER A 118 14.23 18.84 11.09
CA SER A 118 13.40 20.01 11.32
C SER A 118 13.48 21.05 10.20
N MET A 119 14.58 21.10 9.45
CA MET A 119 14.71 22.01 8.28
C MET A 119 13.82 21.56 7.14
N ILE A 120 13.75 20.25 6.88
CA ILE A 120 12.85 19.69 5.88
C ILE A 120 11.40 19.95 6.27
N ILE A 121 11.04 19.70 7.52
CA ILE A 121 9.67 19.94 8.03
C ILE A 121 9.32 21.44 7.86
N GLY A 122 10.23 22.35 8.22
CA GLY A 122 10.03 23.79 8.07
C GLY A 122 9.85 24.22 6.61
N ALA A 123 10.64 23.66 5.69
CA ALA A 123 10.50 23.92 4.26
C ALA A 123 9.14 23.44 3.74
N LEU A 124 8.74 22.21 4.08
CA LEU A 124 7.44 21.65 3.68
C LEU A 124 6.27 22.49 4.22
N GLN A 125 6.36 22.99 5.44
CA GLN A 125 5.33 23.86 6.03
C GLN A 125 5.20 25.22 5.33
N ASN A 126 6.28 25.70 4.71
CA ASN A 126 6.24 26.95 3.92
C ASN A 126 5.70 26.74 2.50
N ASP A 127 5.93 25.56 1.92
CA ASP A 127 5.60 25.27 0.52
C ASP A 127 4.15 24.75 0.35
N PHE A 128 3.55 24.28 1.41
CA PHE A 128 2.19 23.71 1.40
C PHE A 128 1.25 24.49 2.33
N GLU A 129 -0.01 24.65 1.92
CA GLU A 129 -1.03 25.32 2.73
C GLU A 129 -1.28 24.63 4.08
N GLY A 130 -1.11 23.30 4.10
CA GLY A 130 -1.15 22.49 5.31
C GLY A 130 -0.08 21.42 5.29
N ALA A 131 0.67 21.27 6.39
CA ALA A 131 1.66 20.22 6.57
C ALA A 131 1.60 19.66 7.99
N LEU A 132 1.54 18.33 8.09
CA LEU A 132 1.53 17.61 9.37
C LEU A 132 2.59 16.51 9.35
N ASP A 133 3.57 16.59 10.26
CA ASP A 133 4.51 15.52 10.50
C ASP A 133 4.07 14.63 11.66
N TRP A 134 3.87 13.35 11.36
CA TRP A 134 3.48 12.32 12.31
C TRP A 134 4.72 11.78 13.03
N LYS A 135 4.70 11.82 14.35
CA LYS A 135 5.85 11.41 15.20
C LYS A 135 6.20 9.92 15.10
N ASN A 136 5.23 9.10 14.72
CA ASN A 136 5.39 7.66 14.66
C ASN A 136 4.82 7.11 13.36
N LYS A 137 5.31 5.95 12.93
CA LYS A 137 4.70 5.18 11.84
C LYS A 137 3.23 4.93 12.15
N ASN A 138 2.38 5.14 11.15
CA ASN A 138 0.93 5.08 11.34
C ASN A 138 0.23 4.37 10.17
N MET A 139 -0.84 3.63 10.47
CA MET A 139 -1.67 2.96 9.47
C MET A 139 -2.29 3.91 8.43
N PHE A 140 -2.32 5.22 8.71
CA PHE A 140 -2.74 6.25 7.77
C PHE A 140 -1.93 6.16 6.47
N PHE A 141 -0.63 5.92 6.53
CA PHE A 141 0.28 5.85 5.37
C PHE A 141 0.21 4.52 4.60
N GLY A 142 -0.87 3.76 4.76
CA GLY A 142 -1.03 2.46 4.16
C GLY A 142 -0.23 1.37 4.89
N GLY A 143 -0.09 0.22 4.25
CA GLY A 143 0.73 -0.88 4.74
C GLY A 143 1.13 -1.75 3.57
N VAL A 144 2.39 -1.65 3.14
CA VAL A 144 2.90 -2.42 1.99
C VAL A 144 3.47 -3.74 2.47
N HIS A 145 2.84 -4.83 2.10
CA HIS A 145 3.36 -6.17 2.32
C HIS A 145 4.00 -6.65 1.03
N ALA A 146 5.18 -7.25 1.11
CA ALA A 146 5.88 -7.71 -0.07
C ALA A 146 6.63 -9.02 0.14
N VAL A 147 6.79 -9.73 -0.96
CA VAL A 147 7.64 -10.92 -1.07
C VAL A 147 8.52 -10.75 -2.30
N SER A 148 9.80 -11.06 -2.21
CA SER A 148 10.67 -11.16 -3.38
C SER A 148 11.32 -12.51 -3.47
N ILE A 149 11.61 -12.93 -4.69
CA ILE A 149 12.32 -14.14 -5.03
C ILE A 149 13.39 -13.83 -6.06
N LEU A 150 14.60 -14.26 -5.79
CA LEU A 150 15.69 -14.30 -6.76
C LEU A 150 16.02 -15.76 -7.03
N GLN A 151 15.87 -16.17 -8.29
CA GLN A 151 16.24 -17.51 -8.71
C GLN A 151 17.70 -17.53 -9.09
N ASN A 152 18.52 -18.26 -8.33
CA ASN A 152 19.94 -18.46 -8.64
C ASN A 152 20.09 -19.58 -9.67
N ASP A 153 21.19 -19.54 -10.44
CA ASP A 153 21.56 -20.60 -11.37
C ASP A 153 21.71 -21.93 -10.61
N GLY A 154 20.80 -22.86 -10.88
CA GLY A 154 20.77 -24.14 -10.20
C GLY A 154 19.44 -24.37 -9.45
N CYS A 155 19.44 -25.08 -8.37
CA CYS A 155 18.20 -25.48 -7.65
C CYS A 155 17.90 -24.63 -6.42
N SER A 156 18.56 -23.49 -6.22
CA SER A 156 18.34 -22.63 -5.06
C SER A 156 17.63 -21.33 -5.44
N ALA A 157 16.70 -20.89 -4.60
CA ALA A 157 16.08 -19.60 -4.71
C ALA A 157 16.21 -18.84 -3.38
N GLU A 158 16.51 -17.56 -3.46
CA GLU A 158 16.52 -16.68 -2.29
C GLU A 158 15.15 -16.01 -2.16
N TYR A 159 14.57 -16.10 -0.97
CA TYR A 159 13.28 -15.54 -0.64
C TYR A 159 13.43 -14.46 0.40
N GLN A 160 12.81 -13.31 0.18
CA GLN A 160 12.65 -12.27 1.17
C GLN A 160 11.17 -11.96 1.31
N ALA A 161 10.70 -11.71 2.53
CA ALA A 161 9.33 -11.30 2.77
C ALA A 161 9.29 -10.26 3.88
N VAL A 162 8.44 -9.26 3.73
CA VAL A 162 8.27 -8.19 4.71
C VAL A 162 6.80 -7.88 4.90
N GLY A 163 6.34 -7.95 6.14
CA GLY A 163 5.06 -7.46 6.60
C GLY A 163 5.20 -6.04 7.15
N ASP A 164 4.46 -5.09 6.64
CA ASP A 164 4.51 -3.69 7.10
C ASP A 164 3.91 -3.57 8.51
N LEU A 165 4.71 -3.09 9.44
CA LEU A 165 4.31 -2.89 10.84
C LEU A 165 3.20 -1.85 11.02
N ARG A 166 2.99 -0.96 10.05
CA ARG A 166 1.88 0.02 10.08
C ARG A 166 0.50 -0.65 10.08
N ARG A 167 0.43 -1.91 9.65
CA ARG A 167 -0.80 -2.71 9.57
C ARG A 167 -0.59 -4.14 10.07
N ASP A 168 0.26 -4.31 11.07
CA ASP A 168 0.52 -5.59 11.73
C ASP A 168 0.80 -6.75 10.75
N GLY A 169 1.56 -6.47 9.70
CA GLY A 169 1.86 -7.43 8.66
C GLY A 169 2.65 -8.62 9.19
N ALA A 170 2.22 -9.83 8.84
CA ALA A 170 2.87 -11.08 9.20
C ALA A 170 3.46 -11.79 7.98
N ILE A 171 4.51 -12.57 8.22
CA ILE A 171 5.20 -13.37 7.22
C ILE A 171 5.07 -14.83 7.59
N CYS A 172 4.84 -15.69 6.60
CA CYS A 172 4.89 -17.12 6.75
C CYS A 172 5.75 -17.72 5.63
N TYR A 173 6.65 -18.60 6.01
CA TYR A 173 7.43 -19.42 5.10
C TYR A 173 6.95 -20.87 5.21
N CYS A 174 6.80 -21.57 4.09
CA CYS A 174 6.42 -22.99 4.02
C CYS A 174 7.32 -23.75 3.04
#